data_1c2dc777d952999baa75c279aaaf2cc5
#
_entry.id   1c2dc777d952999baa75c279aaaf2cc5
#
_cell.length_a   1.000
_cell.length_b   1.000
_cell.length_c   1.000
_cell.angle_alpha   90.00
_cell.angle_beta   90.00
_cell.angle_gamma   90.00
#
_symmetry.space_group_name_H-M   'P 1'
#
loop_
_entity.id
_entity.type
_entity.pdbx_description
1 polymer ?
#
loop_
_entity_poly.entity_id
_entity_poly.type
_entity_poly.pdbx_seq_one_letter_code
_entity_poly.pdbx_strand_id
1 'polypeptide(L)'
;KNEIGDYLTLSDRISHHYTTGLSTVETAHKNSALLNSEFKKYFTPTKAKYATYVMEGEPEKLAGLRKLLDTHHIPYSSPKTKTSIKGWDYVKQKNTTHTFDTGALVLDGNGKRSRLIQALLEPNAKLSDSVTYDITSWSLPYAYGLKAMASQQSFKNTVPFKEDTNKTNTSSKAYAYAAAWRSFEDGKFLAALLKEKIRVRYNLKPIQNGGQRWAEGSVFILKGENKKLEDFDATLRRVANETKQQITPLASGFSDRGLDLGSNQMKFIAPKRVGLIKSESARAQGYGEIW
;
A
#
# COMPACT_ATOMS: atom_id res chain seq x y z
N LYS A 1 -28.84 4.22 -31.97
CA LYS A 1 -29.47 5.49 -31.60
C LYS A 1 -28.72 6.12 -30.46
N ASN A 2 -28.51 7.45 -30.51
CA ASN A 2 -28.02 8.19 -29.35
C ASN A 2 -29.18 8.46 -28.35
N GLU A 3 -28.89 9.09 -27.22
CA GLU A 3 -29.89 9.36 -26.16
C GLU A 3 -31.07 10.25 -26.63
N ILE A 4 -30.85 11.07 -27.67
CA ILE A 4 -31.88 11.92 -28.28
C ILE A 4 -32.62 11.25 -29.44
N GLY A 5 -32.32 10.00 -29.74
CA GLY A 5 -33.04 9.20 -30.71
C GLY A 5 -32.47 9.19 -32.12
N ASP A 6 -31.40 9.94 -32.43
CA ASP A 6 -30.78 10.00 -33.75
C ASP A 6 -29.92 8.76 -34.03
N TYR A 7 -29.77 8.41 -35.29
CA TYR A 7 -28.85 7.40 -35.76
C TYR A 7 -27.51 8.03 -36.10
N LEU A 8 -26.48 7.68 -35.31
CA LEU A 8 -25.09 7.99 -35.64
C LEU A 8 -24.50 6.84 -36.48
N THR A 9 -24.23 7.15 -37.74
CA THR A 9 -23.54 6.21 -38.64
C THR A 9 -22.04 6.22 -38.38
N LEU A 10 -21.34 5.24 -38.94
CA LEU A 10 -19.88 5.20 -38.91
C LEU A 10 -19.28 6.42 -39.61
N SER A 11 -19.87 6.84 -40.74
CA SER A 11 -19.47 8.04 -41.49
C SER A 11 -19.56 9.30 -40.65
N ASP A 12 -20.66 9.47 -39.92
CA ASP A 12 -20.83 10.64 -39.01
C ASP A 12 -19.73 10.65 -37.91
N ARG A 13 -19.46 9.47 -37.33
CA ARG A 13 -18.42 9.34 -36.30
C ARG A 13 -17.03 9.69 -36.83
N ILE A 14 -16.69 9.20 -38.04
CA ILE A 14 -15.41 9.51 -38.68
C ILE A 14 -15.32 11.03 -38.93
N SER A 15 -16.37 11.64 -39.48
CA SER A 15 -16.40 13.09 -39.71
C SER A 15 -16.26 13.88 -38.42
N HIS A 16 -16.99 13.52 -37.36
CA HIS A 16 -16.88 14.19 -36.05
C HIS A 16 -15.46 14.06 -35.46
N HIS A 17 -14.89 12.88 -35.47
CA HIS A 17 -13.53 12.67 -34.94
C HIS A 17 -12.47 13.41 -35.75
N TYR A 18 -12.58 13.39 -37.08
CA TYR A 18 -11.67 14.15 -37.95
C TYR A 18 -11.74 15.65 -37.66
N THR A 19 -12.95 16.23 -37.65
CA THR A 19 -13.16 17.66 -37.40
C THR A 19 -12.67 18.04 -35.99
N THR A 20 -13.01 17.24 -34.98
CA THR A 20 -12.56 17.48 -33.59
C THR A 20 -11.06 17.42 -33.48
N GLY A 21 -10.44 16.39 -34.09
CA GLY A 21 -8.99 16.23 -34.07
C GLY A 21 -8.27 17.40 -34.74
N LEU A 22 -8.72 17.80 -35.93
CA LEU A 22 -8.16 18.95 -36.64
C LEU A 22 -8.32 20.27 -35.86
N SER A 23 -9.52 20.54 -35.36
CA SER A 23 -9.79 21.71 -34.52
C SER A 23 -8.96 21.75 -33.26
N THR A 24 -8.71 20.60 -32.64
CA THR A 24 -7.82 20.50 -31.46
C THR A 24 -6.39 20.91 -31.79
N VAL A 25 -5.82 20.40 -32.89
CA VAL A 25 -4.47 20.75 -33.35
C VAL A 25 -4.39 22.25 -33.70
N GLU A 26 -5.35 22.77 -34.43
CA GLU A 26 -5.41 24.19 -34.79
C GLU A 26 -5.49 25.10 -33.56
N THR A 27 -6.35 24.76 -32.63
CA THR A 27 -6.53 25.52 -31.38
C THR A 27 -5.25 25.46 -30.52
N ALA A 28 -4.63 24.31 -30.42
CA ALA A 28 -3.36 24.14 -29.70
C ALA A 28 -2.23 24.98 -30.36
N HIS A 29 -2.15 24.98 -31.68
CA HIS A 29 -1.18 25.78 -32.41
C HIS A 29 -1.40 27.28 -32.16
N LYS A 30 -2.64 27.78 -32.37
CA LYS A 30 -3.02 29.18 -32.14
C LYS A 30 -2.74 29.65 -30.71
N ASN A 31 -2.88 28.77 -29.72
CA ASN A 31 -2.69 29.07 -28.30
C ASN A 31 -1.38 28.52 -27.72
N SER A 32 -0.39 28.17 -28.56
CA SER A 32 0.84 27.51 -28.12
C SER A 32 1.61 28.27 -27.03
N ALA A 33 1.67 29.63 -27.18
CA ALA A 33 2.32 30.48 -26.18
C ALA A 33 1.61 30.43 -24.81
N LEU A 34 0.28 30.46 -24.82
CA LEU A 34 -0.55 30.36 -23.61
C LEU A 34 -0.36 28.99 -22.97
N LEU A 35 -0.46 27.90 -23.74
CA LEU A 35 -0.32 26.52 -23.24
C LEU A 35 1.06 26.31 -22.62
N ASN A 36 2.12 26.79 -23.27
CA ASN A 36 3.49 26.73 -22.72
C ASN A 36 3.63 27.57 -21.43
N SER A 37 3.00 28.73 -21.35
CA SER A 37 2.99 29.57 -20.15
C SER A 37 2.29 28.87 -18.99
N GLU A 38 1.12 28.34 -19.22
CA GLU A 38 0.34 27.60 -18.20
C GLU A 38 1.05 26.33 -17.77
N PHE A 39 1.71 25.59 -18.70
CA PHE A 39 2.54 24.43 -18.35
C PHE A 39 3.70 24.84 -17.42
N LYS A 40 4.45 25.89 -17.74
CA LYS A 40 5.51 26.41 -16.88
C LYS A 40 4.97 26.82 -15.51
N LYS A 41 3.84 27.53 -15.47
CA LYS A 41 3.18 27.98 -14.25
C LYS A 41 2.71 26.80 -13.39
N TYR A 42 2.25 25.71 -14.02
CA TYR A 42 1.86 24.50 -13.30
C TYR A 42 3.05 23.89 -12.51
N PHE A 43 4.24 23.88 -13.07
CA PHE A 43 5.44 23.34 -12.42
C PHE A 43 6.20 24.37 -11.57
N THR A 44 5.77 25.62 -11.55
CA THR A 44 6.36 26.63 -10.66
C THR A 44 5.93 26.35 -9.23
N PRO A 45 6.87 26.23 -8.27
CA PRO A 45 6.53 26.01 -6.88
C PRO A 45 5.61 27.10 -6.33
N THR A 46 4.54 26.74 -5.69
CA THR A 46 3.63 27.64 -4.99
C THR A 46 3.60 27.28 -3.52
N LYS A 47 3.27 28.23 -2.65
CA LYS A 47 3.07 27.93 -1.23
C LYS A 47 1.90 26.95 -1.09
N ALA A 48 2.19 25.73 -0.68
CA ALA A 48 1.19 24.71 -0.46
C ALA A 48 0.39 24.99 0.82
N LYS A 49 -0.87 24.54 0.86
CA LYS A 49 -1.71 24.57 2.07
C LYS A 49 -1.05 23.79 3.22
N TYR A 50 -0.44 22.67 2.89
CA TYR A 50 0.37 21.88 3.83
C TYR A 50 1.82 21.84 3.32
N ALA A 51 2.73 22.36 4.15
CA ALA A 51 4.15 22.44 3.82
C ALA A 51 4.88 21.10 4.03
N THR A 52 4.32 20.21 4.85
CA THR A 52 4.95 18.91 5.17
C THR A 52 3.88 17.85 5.33
N TYR A 53 4.13 16.68 4.76
CA TYR A 53 3.38 15.45 5.02
C TYR A 53 4.32 14.44 5.66
N VAL A 54 3.88 13.83 6.77
CA VAL A 54 4.63 12.78 7.46
C VAL A 54 3.74 11.56 7.63
N MET A 55 4.28 10.38 7.29
CA MET A 55 3.51 9.14 7.26
C MET A 55 4.29 8.00 7.88
N GLU A 56 3.60 7.15 8.62
CA GLU A 56 4.12 5.88 9.13
C GLU A 56 3.10 4.76 8.92
N GLY A 57 3.57 3.54 8.88
CA GLY A 57 2.73 2.35 8.70
C GLY A 57 3.56 1.11 8.53
N GLU A 58 2.90 0.03 8.13
CA GLU A 58 3.58 -1.23 7.84
C GLU A 58 4.61 -1.04 6.72
N PRO A 59 5.79 -1.64 6.82
CA PRO A 59 6.88 -1.46 5.87
C PRO A 59 6.48 -1.69 4.41
N GLU A 60 5.64 -2.69 4.16
CA GLU A 60 5.16 -3.05 2.82
C GLU A 60 4.26 -1.96 2.22
N LYS A 61 3.39 -1.37 3.04
CA LYS A 61 2.51 -0.26 2.63
C LYS A 61 3.31 0.98 2.30
N LEU A 62 4.31 1.30 3.13
CA LEU A 62 5.26 2.38 2.85
C LEU A 62 6.10 2.09 1.59
N ALA A 63 6.50 0.84 1.37
CA ALA A 63 7.23 0.44 0.16
C ALA A 63 6.36 0.61 -1.11
N GLY A 64 5.08 0.23 -1.04
CA GLY A 64 4.13 0.46 -2.13
C GLY A 64 3.96 1.94 -2.45
N LEU A 65 3.80 2.79 -1.42
CA LEU A 65 3.72 4.24 -1.60
C LEU A 65 5.03 4.80 -2.18
N ARG A 66 6.20 4.40 -1.66
CA ARG A 66 7.50 4.85 -2.18
C ARG A 66 7.67 4.51 -3.66
N LYS A 67 7.29 3.29 -4.08
CA LYS A 67 7.32 2.90 -5.50
C LYS A 67 6.52 3.88 -6.38
N LEU A 68 5.34 4.30 -5.91
CA LEU A 68 4.52 5.31 -6.61
C LEU A 68 5.23 6.66 -6.63
N LEU A 69 5.78 7.11 -5.49
CA LEU A 69 6.51 8.38 -5.40
C LEU A 69 7.75 8.39 -6.32
N ASP A 70 8.50 7.30 -6.38
CA ASP A 70 9.67 7.13 -7.26
C ASP A 70 9.25 7.21 -8.74
N THR A 71 8.16 6.54 -9.12
CA THR A 71 7.61 6.59 -10.49
C THR A 71 7.26 8.02 -10.91
N HIS A 72 6.78 8.84 -9.97
CA HIS A 72 6.44 10.24 -10.23
C HIS A 72 7.58 11.22 -9.91
N HIS A 73 8.76 10.73 -9.58
CA HIS A 73 9.92 11.55 -9.20
C HIS A 73 9.59 12.55 -8.07
N ILE A 74 8.84 12.09 -7.07
CA ILE A 74 8.52 12.87 -5.86
C ILE A 74 9.57 12.54 -4.80
N PRO A 75 10.41 13.50 -4.38
CA PRO A 75 11.42 13.26 -3.36
C PRO A 75 10.79 13.05 -1.98
N TYR A 76 11.37 12.15 -1.22
CA TYR A 76 10.99 11.87 0.15
C TYR A 76 12.24 11.64 1.02
N SER A 77 12.04 11.74 2.33
CA SER A 77 13.10 11.60 3.34
C SER A 77 12.54 10.96 4.60
N SER A 78 13.36 10.83 5.64
CA SER A 78 12.95 10.41 6.98
C SER A 78 13.33 11.44 8.04
N PRO A 79 12.63 11.51 9.18
CA PRO A 79 13.08 12.31 10.32
C PRO A 79 14.47 11.84 10.79
N LYS A 80 15.36 12.78 11.04
CA LYS A 80 16.68 12.46 11.60
C LYS A 80 16.60 11.90 13.02
N THR A 81 15.61 12.35 13.79
CA THR A 81 15.34 11.93 15.16
C THR A 81 13.83 11.81 15.36
N LYS A 82 13.43 11.10 16.41
CA LYS A 82 12.02 11.04 16.82
C LYS A 82 11.46 12.46 16.96
N THR A 83 10.34 12.74 16.28
CA THR A 83 9.85 14.11 16.06
C THR A 83 8.35 14.20 16.22
N SER A 84 7.89 15.23 16.94
CA SER A 84 6.47 15.54 17.07
C SER A 84 6.03 16.55 16.01
N ILE A 85 5.00 16.19 15.25
CA ILE A 85 4.42 17.00 14.19
C ILE A 85 3.01 17.41 14.56
N LYS A 86 2.74 18.72 14.51
CA LYS A 86 1.40 19.30 14.70
C LYS A 86 0.76 19.54 13.34
N GLY A 87 -0.48 19.10 13.17
CA GLY A 87 -1.20 19.27 11.91
C GLY A 87 -2.50 18.47 11.87
N TRP A 88 -3.03 18.30 10.67
CA TRP A 88 -4.19 17.47 10.43
C TRP A 88 -3.82 15.98 10.52
N ASP A 89 -4.46 15.28 11.43
CA ASP A 89 -4.30 13.84 11.64
C ASP A 89 -5.32 13.09 10.77
N TYR A 90 -4.85 12.26 9.84
CA TYR A 90 -5.71 11.53 8.91
C TYR A 90 -6.58 10.47 9.60
N VAL A 91 -6.10 9.87 10.68
CA VAL A 91 -6.85 8.86 11.43
C VAL A 91 -7.93 9.50 12.30
N LYS A 92 -7.55 10.56 13.03
CA LYS A 92 -8.45 11.26 13.96
C LYS A 92 -9.33 12.31 13.29
N GLN A 93 -9.04 12.64 12.02
CA GLN A 93 -9.72 13.66 11.21
C GLN A 93 -9.86 15.04 11.92
N LYS A 94 -8.80 15.44 12.62
CA LYS A 94 -8.71 16.72 13.33
C LYS A 94 -7.26 17.17 13.47
N ASN A 95 -7.06 18.45 13.80
CA ASN A 95 -5.74 18.96 14.13
C ASN A 95 -5.28 18.42 15.48
N THR A 96 -4.17 17.71 15.47
CA THR A 96 -3.53 17.17 16.68
C THR A 96 -2.01 17.23 16.59
N THR A 97 -1.32 16.65 17.57
CA THR A 97 0.11 16.40 17.53
C THR A 97 0.34 14.89 17.58
N HIS A 98 1.20 14.38 16.69
CA HIS A 98 1.64 13.00 16.69
C HIS A 98 3.16 12.93 16.64
N THR A 99 3.73 11.93 17.30
CA THR A 99 5.19 11.72 17.35
C THR A 99 5.55 10.56 16.44
N PHE A 100 6.40 10.85 15.46
CA PHE A 100 6.91 9.90 14.48
C PHE A 100 8.31 9.44 14.82
N ASP A 101 8.62 8.19 14.53
CA ASP A 101 9.95 7.64 14.60
C ASP A 101 10.76 7.89 13.31
N THR A 102 12.04 7.56 13.33
CA THR A 102 12.98 7.76 12.20
C THR A 102 12.67 6.93 10.97
N GLY A 103 11.81 5.92 11.07
CA GLY A 103 11.30 5.14 9.93
C GLY A 103 10.12 5.77 9.18
N ALA A 104 9.61 6.90 9.64
CA ALA A 104 8.52 7.60 8.97
C ALA A 104 8.97 8.22 7.65
N LEU A 105 8.01 8.36 6.72
CA LEU A 105 8.21 9.00 5.42
C LEU A 105 7.82 10.48 5.50
N VAL A 106 8.71 11.36 5.07
CA VAL A 106 8.50 12.82 5.06
C VAL A 106 8.54 13.34 3.63
N LEU A 107 7.53 14.11 3.24
CA LEU A 107 7.46 14.81 1.95
C LEU A 107 7.37 16.32 2.18
N ASP A 108 8.11 17.07 1.36
CA ASP A 108 8.01 18.54 1.31
C ASP A 108 6.91 18.96 0.33
N GLY A 109 5.85 19.56 0.87
CA GLY A 109 4.71 20.06 0.10
C GLY A 109 5.01 21.27 -0.77
N ASN A 110 6.13 21.97 -0.55
CA ASN A 110 6.48 23.22 -1.28
C ASN A 110 7.47 22.99 -2.45
N GLY A 111 7.87 21.76 -2.73
CA GLY A 111 8.83 21.44 -3.79
C GLY A 111 8.27 21.59 -5.22
N LYS A 112 9.09 21.28 -6.23
CA LYS A 112 8.70 21.34 -7.66
C LYS A 112 7.47 20.49 -8.01
N ARG A 113 7.17 19.45 -7.23
CA ARG A 113 6.01 18.56 -7.38
C ARG A 113 4.84 18.94 -6.44
N SER A 114 4.85 20.13 -5.85
CA SER A 114 3.88 20.55 -4.82
C SER A 114 2.42 20.32 -5.21
N ARG A 115 2.02 20.62 -6.45
CA ARG A 115 0.66 20.41 -6.93
C ARG A 115 0.28 18.93 -7.00
N LEU A 116 1.21 18.09 -7.49
CA LEU A 116 0.98 16.64 -7.53
C LEU A 116 0.96 16.06 -6.13
N ILE A 117 1.87 16.46 -5.24
CA ILE A 117 1.88 16.06 -3.83
C ILE A 117 0.56 16.44 -3.16
N GLN A 118 0.07 17.65 -3.39
CA GLN A 118 -1.22 18.10 -2.88
C GLN A 118 -2.37 17.22 -3.42
N ALA A 119 -2.43 16.99 -4.72
CA ALA A 119 -3.47 16.14 -5.34
C ALA A 119 -3.47 14.71 -4.77
N LEU A 120 -2.29 14.13 -4.53
CA LEU A 120 -2.15 12.78 -4.01
C LEU A 120 -2.41 12.65 -2.51
N LEU A 121 -2.12 13.71 -1.73
CA LEU A 121 -2.04 13.62 -0.28
C LEU A 121 -2.98 14.57 0.46
N GLU A 122 -3.73 15.46 -0.20
CA GLU A 122 -4.61 16.38 0.52
C GLU A 122 -5.70 15.61 1.29
N PRO A 123 -5.83 15.83 2.63
CA PRO A 123 -6.77 15.07 3.45
C PRO A 123 -8.23 15.33 3.10
N ASN A 124 -8.55 16.54 2.62
CA ASN A 124 -9.90 16.98 2.29
C ASN A 124 -9.88 17.64 0.90
N ALA A 125 -10.03 16.82 -0.13
CA ALA A 125 -10.19 17.33 -1.49
C ALA A 125 -11.54 18.06 -1.62
N LYS A 126 -11.50 19.29 -2.15
CA LYS A 126 -12.72 20.01 -2.52
C LYS A 126 -13.02 19.69 -3.98
N LEU A 127 -14.19 19.15 -4.22
CA LEU A 127 -14.70 18.96 -5.56
C LEU A 127 -15.27 20.28 -6.07
N SER A 128 -15.00 20.61 -7.32
CA SER A 128 -15.55 21.80 -7.99
C SER A 128 -17.00 21.60 -8.43
N ASP A 129 -17.44 20.34 -8.52
CA ASP A 129 -18.76 19.93 -8.96
C ASP A 129 -19.35 18.90 -8.00
N SER A 130 -20.69 18.86 -7.91
CA SER A 130 -21.44 17.88 -7.12
C SER A 130 -21.59 16.53 -7.83
N VAL A 131 -21.35 16.46 -9.15
CA VAL A 131 -21.40 15.21 -9.92
C VAL A 131 -20.13 14.44 -9.68
N THR A 132 -20.20 13.46 -8.77
CA THR A 132 -19.04 12.73 -8.25
C THR A 132 -19.10 11.24 -8.52
N TYR A 133 -19.89 10.81 -9.50
CA TYR A 133 -20.09 9.38 -9.75
C TYR A 133 -18.81 8.66 -10.22
N ASP A 134 -17.85 9.40 -10.76
CA ASP A 134 -16.60 8.89 -11.33
C ASP A 134 -15.37 9.21 -10.46
N ILE A 135 -15.57 9.35 -9.14
CA ILE A 135 -14.43 9.56 -8.23
C ILE A 135 -13.63 8.27 -8.11
N THR A 136 -12.46 8.28 -8.74
CA THR A 136 -11.54 7.14 -8.76
C THR A 136 -10.28 7.37 -7.92
N SER A 137 -10.05 8.58 -7.40
CA SER A 137 -8.85 8.88 -6.61
C SER A 137 -9.17 9.28 -5.18
N TRP A 138 -8.46 8.64 -4.25
CA TRP A 138 -8.51 8.93 -2.83
C TRP A 138 -7.16 9.44 -2.36
N SER A 139 -7.15 10.30 -1.34
CA SER A 139 -5.90 10.69 -0.70
C SER A 139 -5.10 9.44 -0.27
N LEU A 140 -3.88 9.32 -0.76
CA LEU A 140 -3.07 8.10 -0.62
C LEU A 140 -2.86 7.63 0.83
N PRO A 141 -2.69 8.51 1.84
CA PRO A 141 -2.60 8.04 3.22
C PRO A 141 -3.81 7.21 3.66
N TYR A 142 -5.03 7.56 3.21
CA TYR A 142 -6.21 6.75 3.48
C TYR A 142 -6.20 5.45 2.68
N ALA A 143 -5.89 5.52 1.38
CA ALA A 143 -5.89 4.35 0.50
C ALA A 143 -4.88 3.29 0.95
N TYR A 144 -3.71 3.71 1.41
CA TYR A 144 -2.69 2.80 1.97
C TYR A 144 -2.91 2.46 3.45
N GLY A 145 -3.89 3.06 4.12
CA GLY A 145 -4.16 2.86 5.54
C GLY A 145 -2.97 3.24 6.43
N LEU A 146 -2.35 4.39 6.13
CA LEU A 146 -1.20 4.90 6.87
C LEU A 146 -1.65 5.86 7.98
N LYS A 147 -0.90 5.91 9.07
CA LYS A 147 -0.99 7.02 10.00
C LYS A 147 -0.24 8.19 9.40
N ALA A 148 -0.91 9.31 9.22
CA ALA A 148 -0.33 10.46 8.54
C ALA A 148 -0.72 11.77 9.21
N MET A 149 0.16 12.77 9.05
CA MET A 149 -0.08 14.15 9.44
C MET A 149 0.23 15.07 8.26
N ALA A 150 -0.69 16.02 7.99
CA ALA A 150 -0.46 17.13 7.07
C ALA A 150 -0.25 18.42 7.88
N SER A 151 0.96 18.96 7.84
CA SER A 151 1.36 20.15 8.63
C SER A 151 1.52 21.37 7.74
N GLN A 152 1.05 22.51 8.24
CA GLN A 152 1.30 23.81 7.60
C GLN A 152 2.74 24.30 7.84
N GLN A 153 3.43 23.70 8.82
CA GLN A 153 4.80 24.04 9.15
C GLN A 153 5.78 23.22 8.31
N SER A 154 6.84 23.86 7.83
CA SER A 154 7.93 23.19 7.13
C SER A 154 8.79 22.41 8.13
N PHE A 155 9.08 21.15 7.82
CA PHE A 155 9.96 20.31 8.61
C PHE A 155 11.18 19.91 7.76
N LYS A 156 12.38 20.35 8.20
CA LYS A 156 13.64 20.17 7.45
C LYS A 156 14.68 19.29 8.16
N ASN A 157 14.41 18.86 9.40
CA ASN A 157 15.32 17.99 10.14
C ASN A 157 15.18 16.53 9.65
N THR A 158 15.59 16.29 8.41
CA THR A 158 15.44 15.01 7.71
C THR A 158 16.77 14.47 7.21
N VAL A 159 16.80 13.17 6.95
CA VAL A 159 17.88 12.44 6.30
C VAL A 159 17.30 11.66 5.11
N PRO A 160 18.11 11.27 4.12
CA PRO A 160 17.65 10.35 3.08
C PRO A 160 17.00 9.10 3.69
N PHE A 161 15.86 8.71 3.15
CA PHE A 161 15.17 7.50 3.59
C PHE A 161 16.08 6.28 3.39
N LYS A 162 16.20 5.45 4.43
CA LYS A 162 16.89 4.17 4.34
C LYS A 162 15.88 3.06 4.59
N GLU A 163 15.83 2.10 3.67
CA GLU A 163 15.02 0.91 3.87
C GLU A 163 15.62 0.08 5.00
N ASP A 164 14.77 -0.37 5.93
CA ASP A 164 15.20 -1.33 6.93
C ASP A 164 15.37 -2.70 6.25
N THR A 165 16.62 -3.09 6.05
CA THR A 165 17.01 -4.35 5.41
C THR A 165 17.21 -5.47 6.42
N ASN A 166 16.52 -5.43 7.57
CA ASN A 166 16.64 -6.48 8.57
C ASN A 166 16.35 -7.84 7.93
N LYS A 167 17.41 -8.65 7.81
CA LYS A 167 17.31 -10.00 7.30
C LYS A 167 16.55 -10.86 8.29
N THR A 168 15.64 -11.66 7.80
CA THR A 168 14.90 -12.61 8.60
C THR A 168 15.83 -13.66 9.16
N ASN A 169 15.84 -13.81 10.49
CA ASN A 169 16.62 -14.81 11.18
C ASN A 169 15.75 -16.00 11.55
N THR A 170 16.20 -17.19 11.16
CA THR A 170 15.68 -18.45 11.70
C THR A 170 16.60 -18.94 12.83
N SER A 171 16.03 -19.64 13.80
CA SER A 171 16.78 -20.19 14.92
C SER A 171 16.60 -21.71 14.99
N SER A 172 17.69 -22.44 15.10
CA SER A 172 17.65 -23.90 15.31
C SER A 172 16.92 -24.31 16.60
N LYS A 173 16.92 -23.43 17.59
CA LYS A 173 16.24 -23.61 18.88
C LYS A 173 14.78 -23.21 18.89
N ALA A 174 14.24 -22.65 17.80
CA ALA A 174 12.84 -22.23 17.75
C ALA A 174 11.91 -23.46 17.82
N TYR A 175 10.86 -23.37 18.61
CA TYR A 175 9.74 -24.32 18.62
C TYR A 175 8.81 -24.05 17.44
N ALA A 176 8.57 -22.77 17.16
CA ALA A 176 7.73 -22.30 16.07
C ALA A 176 8.23 -20.93 15.57
N TYR A 177 7.66 -20.49 14.47
CA TYR A 177 7.80 -19.11 13.97
C TYR A 177 6.45 -18.45 13.87
N ALA A 178 6.38 -17.16 14.16
CA ALA A 178 5.18 -16.37 14.02
C ALA A 178 5.39 -15.19 13.07
N ALA A 179 4.36 -14.88 12.29
CA ALA A 179 4.28 -13.70 11.45
C ALA A 179 2.95 -13.00 11.67
N ALA A 180 2.96 -11.68 11.76
CA ALA A 180 1.73 -10.89 11.85
C ALA A 180 1.02 -10.88 10.49
N TRP A 181 -0.32 -10.80 10.51
CA TRP A 181 -1.13 -10.62 9.31
C TRP A 181 -1.65 -9.19 9.27
N ARG A 182 -1.10 -8.35 8.38
CA ARG A 182 -1.33 -6.90 8.38
C ARG A 182 -1.55 -6.29 7.00
N SER A 183 -1.06 -6.97 5.94
CA SER A 183 -1.08 -6.44 4.59
C SER A 183 -1.39 -7.51 3.55
N PHE A 184 -1.59 -7.09 2.31
CA PHE A 184 -1.74 -8.00 1.17
C PHE A 184 -0.47 -8.83 0.92
N GLU A 185 0.71 -8.30 1.22
CA GLU A 185 1.98 -9.00 1.04
C GLU A 185 2.09 -10.24 1.95
N ASP A 186 1.41 -10.23 3.11
CA ASP A 186 1.32 -11.41 3.98
C ASP A 186 0.62 -12.58 3.27
N GLY A 187 -0.30 -12.27 2.34
CA GLY A 187 -0.93 -13.25 1.47
C GLY A 187 0.06 -13.91 0.50
N LYS A 188 1.02 -13.15 -0.02
CA LYS A 188 2.11 -13.69 -0.86
C LYS A 188 3.02 -14.62 -0.06
N PHE A 189 3.34 -14.23 1.16
CA PHE A 189 4.11 -15.08 2.09
C PHE A 189 3.39 -16.39 2.36
N LEU A 190 2.12 -16.34 2.72
CA LEU A 190 1.31 -17.53 2.95
C LEU A 190 1.25 -18.42 1.70
N ALA A 191 1.01 -17.84 0.53
CA ALA A 191 0.96 -18.58 -0.73
C ALA A 191 2.29 -19.29 -1.03
N ALA A 192 3.41 -18.59 -0.80
CA ALA A 192 4.74 -19.17 -0.97
C ALA A 192 5.01 -20.32 0.02
N LEU A 193 4.60 -20.18 1.29
CA LEU A 193 4.70 -21.27 2.29
C LEU A 193 3.90 -22.50 1.86
N LEU A 194 2.66 -22.31 1.40
CA LEU A 194 1.80 -23.42 0.95
C LEU A 194 2.34 -24.10 -0.32
N LYS A 195 2.98 -23.35 -1.22
CA LYS A 195 3.66 -23.88 -2.41
C LYS A 195 4.83 -24.80 -2.02
N GLU A 196 5.58 -24.43 -1.00
CA GLU A 196 6.66 -25.24 -0.41
C GLU A 196 6.13 -26.37 0.51
N LYS A 197 4.81 -26.58 0.55
CA LYS A 197 4.14 -27.59 1.39
C LYS A 197 4.39 -27.40 2.89
N ILE A 198 4.75 -26.21 3.32
CA ILE A 198 4.89 -25.85 4.73
C ILE A 198 3.51 -25.80 5.37
N ARG A 199 3.35 -26.51 6.45
CA ARG A 199 2.12 -26.52 7.26
C ARG A 199 2.06 -25.27 8.10
N VAL A 200 0.92 -24.56 8.01
CA VAL A 200 0.73 -23.25 8.62
C VAL A 200 -0.57 -23.25 9.42
N ARG A 201 -0.54 -22.58 10.57
CA ARG A 201 -1.72 -22.33 11.41
C ARG A 201 -1.98 -20.83 11.55
N TYR A 202 -3.18 -20.48 11.98
CA TYR A 202 -3.53 -19.11 12.40
C TYR A 202 -4.36 -19.14 13.68
N ASN A 203 -4.28 -18.10 14.48
CA ASN A 203 -5.00 -17.96 15.74
C ASN A 203 -6.37 -17.30 15.54
N LEU A 204 -7.41 -17.83 16.22
CA LEU A 204 -8.75 -17.25 16.25
C LEU A 204 -8.93 -16.19 17.34
N LYS A 205 -8.01 -16.08 18.27
CA LYS A 205 -8.00 -15.09 19.35
C LYS A 205 -6.58 -14.54 19.52
N PRO A 206 -6.40 -13.32 20.01
CA PRO A 206 -5.08 -12.78 20.24
C PRO A 206 -4.34 -13.62 21.30
N ILE A 207 -3.04 -13.78 21.11
CA ILE A 207 -2.14 -14.46 22.05
C ILE A 207 -0.95 -13.57 22.35
N GLN A 208 -0.31 -13.82 23.48
CA GLN A 208 1.00 -13.26 23.81
C GLN A 208 1.98 -14.39 23.99
N ASN A 209 3.10 -14.36 23.27
CA ASN A 209 4.13 -15.37 23.36
C ASN A 209 5.51 -14.73 23.13
N GLY A 210 6.46 -15.04 23.99
CA GLY A 210 7.79 -14.45 23.96
C GLY A 210 7.79 -12.93 24.19
N GLY A 211 6.89 -12.42 25.02
CA GLY A 211 6.72 -11.00 25.32
C GLY A 211 6.01 -10.18 24.19
N GLN A 212 5.75 -10.82 23.04
CA GLN A 212 5.10 -10.16 21.90
C GLN A 212 3.62 -10.58 21.79
N ARG A 213 2.77 -9.57 21.47
CA ARG A 213 1.34 -9.80 21.20
C ARG A 213 1.11 -10.07 19.72
N TRP A 214 0.39 -11.14 19.43
CA TRP A 214 -0.05 -11.57 18.13
C TRP A 214 -1.56 -11.39 18.01
N ALA A 215 -1.99 -10.56 17.10
CA ALA A 215 -3.41 -10.32 16.84
C ALA A 215 -4.07 -11.56 16.21
N GLU A 216 -5.40 -11.59 16.18
CA GLU A 216 -6.18 -12.61 15.46
C GLU A 216 -5.74 -12.67 13.99
N GLY A 217 -5.71 -13.89 13.42
CA GLY A 217 -5.26 -14.11 12.05
C GLY A 217 -3.74 -14.13 11.85
N SER A 218 -2.94 -13.93 12.91
CA SER A 218 -1.49 -14.09 12.79
C SER A 218 -1.12 -15.52 12.39
N VAL A 219 -0.05 -15.64 11.63
CA VAL A 219 0.41 -16.91 11.04
C VAL A 219 1.44 -17.56 11.94
N PHE A 220 1.31 -18.87 12.19
CA PHE A 220 2.20 -19.68 13.01
C PHE A 220 2.67 -20.91 12.25
N ILE A 221 3.98 -21.19 12.31
CA ILE A 221 4.64 -22.27 11.61
C ILE A 221 5.38 -23.12 12.64
N LEU A 222 4.78 -24.26 13.02
CA LEU A 222 5.33 -25.13 14.04
C LEU A 222 6.36 -26.09 13.41
N LYS A 223 7.59 -26.10 13.93
CA LYS A 223 8.66 -27.01 13.44
C LYS A 223 8.24 -28.48 13.56
N GLY A 224 7.57 -28.83 14.65
CA GLY A 224 7.08 -30.17 14.89
C GLY A 224 6.15 -30.73 13.81
N GLU A 225 5.34 -29.85 13.17
CA GLU A 225 4.43 -30.23 12.09
C GLU A 225 5.11 -30.31 10.72
N ASN A 226 6.31 -29.77 10.61
CA ASN A 226 7.08 -29.68 9.37
C ASN A 226 8.35 -30.57 9.37
N LYS A 227 8.45 -31.51 10.29
CA LYS A 227 9.62 -32.43 10.47
C LYS A 227 9.97 -33.25 9.23
N LYS A 228 9.00 -33.47 8.32
CA LYS A 228 9.20 -34.25 7.07
C LYS A 228 9.84 -33.43 5.95
N LEU A 229 9.95 -32.11 6.10
CA LEU A 229 10.60 -31.25 5.14
C LEU A 229 12.09 -31.18 5.44
N GLU A 230 12.88 -31.70 4.50
CA GLU A 230 14.34 -31.51 4.52
C GLU A 230 14.62 -29.99 4.40
N ASP A 231 15.63 -29.49 5.11
CA ASP A 231 16.03 -28.08 5.11
C ASP A 231 14.93 -27.08 5.45
N PHE A 232 13.97 -27.47 6.32
CA PHE A 232 12.84 -26.61 6.70
C PHE A 232 13.25 -25.18 7.07
N ASP A 233 14.27 -25.01 7.95
CA ASP A 233 14.70 -23.68 8.40
C ASP A 233 15.32 -22.85 7.26
N ALA A 234 16.02 -23.49 6.31
CA ALA A 234 16.58 -22.82 5.14
C ALA A 234 15.48 -22.40 4.16
N THR A 235 14.52 -23.29 3.89
CA THR A 235 13.37 -23.03 3.04
C THR A 235 12.50 -21.88 3.60
N LEU A 236 12.19 -21.92 4.90
CA LEU A 236 11.42 -20.88 5.56
C LEU A 236 12.14 -19.52 5.50
N ARG A 237 13.46 -19.51 5.74
CA ARG A 237 14.27 -18.27 5.63
C ARG A 237 14.26 -17.71 4.21
N ARG A 238 14.41 -18.57 3.21
CA ARG A 238 14.37 -18.18 1.80
C ARG A 238 13.01 -17.55 1.47
N VAL A 239 11.92 -18.23 1.79
CA VAL A 239 10.56 -17.74 1.54
C VAL A 239 10.32 -16.39 2.23
N ALA A 240 10.69 -16.26 3.52
CA ALA A 240 10.53 -15.03 4.25
C ALA A 240 11.34 -13.85 3.64
N ASN A 241 12.58 -14.12 3.19
CA ASN A 241 13.40 -13.10 2.54
C ASN A 241 12.88 -12.70 1.16
N GLU A 242 12.46 -13.66 0.33
CA GLU A 242 11.89 -13.41 -1.01
C GLU A 242 10.60 -12.58 -0.94
N THR A 243 9.78 -12.84 0.07
CA THR A 243 8.52 -12.12 0.31
C THR A 243 8.70 -10.90 1.23
N LYS A 244 9.94 -10.60 1.67
CA LYS A 244 10.27 -9.52 2.62
C LYS A 244 9.49 -9.59 3.94
N GLN A 245 9.04 -10.79 4.34
CA GLN A 245 8.25 -11.00 5.54
C GLN A 245 9.12 -11.13 6.77
N GLN A 246 8.78 -10.43 7.84
CA GLN A 246 9.40 -10.58 9.15
C GLN A 246 8.76 -11.76 9.88
N ILE A 247 9.59 -12.73 10.25
CA ILE A 247 9.18 -13.85 11.12
C ILE A 247 9.92 -13.77 12.45
N THR A 248 9.20 -14.08 13.52
CA THR A 248 9.73 -14.10 14.88
C THR A 248 9.86 -15.53 15.37
N PRO A 249 11.04 -15.99 15.77
CA PRO A 249 11.21 -17.30 16.38
C PRO A 249 10.60 -17.33 17.79
N LEU A 250 9.81 -18.35 18.07
CA LEU A 250 9.19 -18.63 19.36
C LEU A 250 9.87 -19.81 20.01
N ALA A 251 10.32 -19.66 21.25
CA ALA A 251 11.04 -20.71 21.97
C ALA A 251 10.12 -21.80 22.55
N SER A 252 8.84 -21.50 22.74
CA SER A 252 7.86 -22.38 23.39
C SER A 252 6.53 -22.40 22.66
N GLY A 253 5.81 -23.51 22.77
CA GLY A 253 4.43 -23.64 22.37
C GLY A 253 3.45 -23.12 23.42
N PHE A 254 3.90 -22.86 24.64
CA PHE A 254 3.10 -22.26 25.71
C PHE A 254 3.10 -20.74 25.57
N SER A 255 1.93 -20.16 25.64
CA SER A 255 1.75 -18.71 25.55
C SER A 255 1.82 -18.04 26.91
N ASP A 256 2.37 -16.82 26.97
CA ASP A 256 2.40 -16.00 28.19
C ASP A 256 0.97 -15.60 28.59
N ARG A 257 0.12 -15.37 27.59
CA ARG A 257 -1.32 -15.08 27.73
C ARG A 257 -2.10 -15.56 26.52
N GLY A 258 -3.32 -16.06 26.73
CA GLY A 258 -4.24 -16.50 25.69
C GLY A 258 -4.11 -18.00 25.42
N LEU A 259 -4.14 -18.38 24.16
CA LEU A 259 -4.15 -19.78 23.73
C LEU A 259 -2.76 -20.29 23.47
N ASP A 260 -2.46 -21.50 23.91
CA ASP A 260 -1.23 -22.20 23.52
C ASP A 260 -1.24 -22.59 22.04
N LEU A 261 -0.07 -22.72 21.42
CA LEU A 261 0.08 -23.04 19.99
C LEU A 261 -0.48 -24.41 19.61
N GLY A 262 -0.69 -25.30 20.59
CA GLY A 262 -1.35 -26.60 20.43
C GLY A 262 -2.88 -26.56 20.56
N SER A 263 -3.48 -25.43 20.90
CA SER A 263 -4.92 -25.30 21.09
C SER A 263 -5.73 -25.59 19.81
N ASN A 264 -6.95 -26.11 20.01
CA ASN A 264 -7.93 -26.32 18.92
C ASN A 264 -8.39 -25.01 18.23
N GLN A 265 -8.12 -23.86 18.84
CA GLN A 265 -8.37 -22.53 18.25
C GLN A 265 -7.20 -22.00 17.41
N MET A 266 -6.11 -22.75 17.34
CA MET A 266 -5.03 -22.58 16.37
C MET A 266 -5.37 -23.41 15.14
N LYS A 267 -6.01 -22.79 14.14
CA LYS A 267 -6.56 -23.52 12.98
C LYS A 267 -5.50 -23.75 11.92
N PHE A 268 -5.53 -24.92 11.32
CA PHE A 268 -4.69 -25.28 10.19
C PHE A 268 -5.19 -24.62 8.90
N ILE A 269 -4.27 -24.08 8.11
CA ILE A 269 -4.57 -23.54 6.78
C ILE A 269 -4.34 -24.65 5.75
N ALA A 270 -5.43 -25.23 5.25
CA ALA A 270 -5.35 -26.20 4.17
C ALA A 270 -5.21 -25.52 2.82
N PRO A 271 -4.28 -25.94 1.96
CA PRO A 271 -4.22 -25.49 0.58
C PRO A 271 -5.58 -25.69 -0.10
N LYS A 272 -6.07 -24.67 -0.78
CA LYS A 272 -7.33 -24.74 -1.53
C LYS A 272 -7.04 -24.84 -3.03
N ARG A 273 -7.89 -25.59 -3.72
CA ARG A 273 -7.93 -25.61 -5.20
C ARG A 273 -9.11 -24.77 -5.63
N VAL A 274 -8.86 -23.78 -6.47
CA VAL A 274 -9.89 -22.92 -7.06
C VAL A 274 -10.13 -23.38 -8.49
N GLY A 275 -11.37 -23.77 -8.78
CA GLY A 275 -11.80 -24.07 -10.16
C GLY A 275 -12.42 -22.82 -10.78
N LEU A 276 -11.93 -22.43 -11.93
CA LEU A 276 -12.52 -21.37 -12.73
C LEU A 276 -13.39 -22.01 -13.83
N ILE A 277 -14.69 -21.69 -13.80
CA ILE A 277 -15.62 -22.15 -14.84
C ILE A 277 -15.55 -21.15 -15.99
N LYS A 278 -15.06 -21.60 -17.13
CA LYS A 278 -15.06 -20.85 -18.39
C LYS A 278 -16.24 -21.33 -19.24
N SER A 279 -17.21 -20.46 -19.49
CA SER A 279 -18.32 -20.75 -20.40
C SER A 279 -18.69 -19.49 -21.19
N GLU A 280 -19.42 -19.66 -22.29
CA GLU A 280 -19.95 -18.54 -23.09
C GLU A 280 -20.91 -17.64 -22.30
N SER A 281 -21.56 -18.20 -21.28
CA SER A 281 -22.43 -17.44 -20.35
C SER A 281 -21.66 -16.70 -19.25
N ALA A 282 -20.36 -16.97 -19.05
CA ALA A 282 -19.54 -16.24 -18.12
C ALA A 282 -19.24 -14.84 -18.69
N ARG A 283 -19.69 -13.79 -18.02
CA ARG A 283 -19.44 -12.42 -18.45
C ARG A 283 -17.93 -12.15 -18.47
N ALA A 284 -17.43 -11.78 -19.65
CA ALA A 284 -16.00 -11.51 -19.88
C ALA A 284 -15.41 -10.43 -18.96
N GLN A 285 -16.22 -9.52 -18.46
CA GLN A 285 -15.80 -8.40 -17.61
C GLN A 285 -15.24 -8.78 -16.22
N GLY A 286 -15.51 -9.98 -15.72
CA GLY A 286 -15.02 -10.43 -14.41
C GLY A 286 -13.81 -11.36 -14.46
N TYR A 287 -13.46 -11.89 -15.63
CA TYR A 287 -12.43 -12.93 -15.74
C TYR A 287 -11.19 -12.52 -16.55
N GLY A 288 -11.26 -11.40 -17.30
CA GLY A 288 -10.16 -10.95 -18.15
C GLY A 288 -8.91 -10.50 -17.38
N GLU A 289 -9.06 -10.16 -16.11
CA GLU A 289 -7.95 -9.72 -15.25
C GLU A 289 -7.26 -10.87 -14.47
N ILE A 290 -7.79 -12.09 -14.56
CA ILE A 290 -7.28 -13.27 -13.84
C ILE A 290 -6.31 -14.09 -14.69
N TRP A 291 -6.16 -13.78 -15.98
CA TRP A 291 -5.30 -14.48 -16.93
C TRP A 291 -3.98 -13.75 -17.21
#